data_023a197b758d26ddd0fb7b4f6cf2a790
#
_entry.id   023a197b758d26ddd0fb7b4f6cf2a790
#
_cell.length_a   1.000
_cell.length_b   1.000
_cell.length_c   1.000
_cell.angle_alpha   90.00
_cell.angle_beta   90.00
_cell.angle_gamma   90.00
#
_symmetry.space_group_name_H-M   'P 1'
#
loop_
_entity.id
_entity.type
_entity.pdbx_description
1 polymer ?
#
loop_
_entity_poly.entity_id
_entity_poly.type
_entity_poly.pdbx_seq_one_letter_code
_entity_poly.pdbx_strand_id
1 'polypeptide(L)'
;ELGLDMDFDLVDPLVQRELKLKEFVFAEKWNESTLLRLREELAQGIVNGENKPQLTERVNKAFGHEKKNAGVVAQTEVGAVSNAGAIESYRQSGVVPEKQWHASGPNPRPDHIAANGQIVPLDQEFQVGGEGLRYPGDPNGQAKNVCNCHCSVLPVIADVEG
;
A
#
# COMPACT_ATOMS: atom_id res chain seq x y z
N GLU A 1 18.69 -12.16 19.10
CA GLU A 1 18.07 -12.10 17.75
C GLU A 1 16.81 -12.95 17.77
N LEU A 2 15.67 -12.33 18.05
CA LEU A 2 14.38 -12.94 17.77
C LEU A 2 14.19 -12.81 16.26
N GLY A 3 14.60 -13.83 15.51
CA GLY A 3 14.24 -14.00 14.10
C GLY A 3 12.75 -14.28 14.03
N LEU A 4 11.94 -13.23 14.04
CA LEU A 4 10.59 -13.31 13.53
C LEU A 4 10.74 -13.45 12.02
N ASP A 5 10.81 -14.69 11.56
CA ASP A 5 10.61 -15.05 10.16
C ASP A 5 9.13 -14.76 9.86
N MET A 6 8.85 -13.51 9.56
CA MET A 6 7.53 -13.10 9.06
C MET A 6 7.48 -13.52 7.60
N ASP A 7 7.34 -14.82 7.39
CA ASP A 7 7.05 -15.38 6.07
C ASP A 7 5.66 -14.88 5.66
N PHE A 8 5.69 -13.78 4.93
CA PHE A 8 4.47 -13.19 4.37
C PHE A 8 3.98 -14.12 3.27
N ASP A 9 3.00 -14.96 3.59
CA ASP A 9 2.35 -15.82 2.60
C ASP A 9 1.50 -14.98 1.65
N LEU A 10 2.15 -14.52 0.57
CA LEU A 10 1.51 -13.81 -0.55
C LEU A 10 0.47 -14.67 -1.29
N VAL A 11 0.48 -15.98 -1.03
CA VAL A 11 -0.51 -16.93 -1.56
C VAL A 11 -1.71 -17.04 -0.62
N ASP A 12 -1.67 -16.38 0.55
CA ASP A 12 -2.79 -16.38 1.49
C ASP A 12 -4.09 -16.00 0.76
N PRO A 13 -5.13 -16.84 0.89
CA PRO A 13 -6.44 -16.55 0.31
C PRO A 13 -7.03 -15.19 0.70
N LEU A 14 -6.67 -14.66 1.89
CA LEU A 14 -7.12 -13.34 2.33
C LEU A 14 -6.44 -12.22 1.52
N VAL A 15 -5.14 -12.32 1.28
CA VAL A 15 -4.42 -11.35 0.42
C VAL A 15 -4.97 -11.38 -1.01
N GLN A 16 -5.22 -12.57 -1.54
CA GLN A 16 -5.82 -12.74 -2.86
C GLN A 16 -7.26 -12.18 -2.91
N ARG A 17 -8.02 -12.35 -1.83
CA ARG A 17 -9.36 -11.78 -1.69
C ARG A 17 -9.30 -10.26 -1.64
N GLU A 18 -8.41 -9.67 -0.84
CA GLU A 18 -8.23 -8.22 -0.74
C GLU A 18 -7.83 -7.62 -2.09
N LEU A 19 -6.95 -8.27 -2.83
CA LEU A 19 -6.61 -7.86 -4.20
C LEU A 19 -7.82 -7.87 -5.15
N LYS A 20 -8.69 -8.86 -5.02
CA LYS A 20 -9.92 -8.97 -5.84
C LYS A 20 -10.96 -7.92 -5.48
N LEU A 21 -11.06 -7.57 -4.19
CA LEU A 21 -12.02 -6.59 -3.67
C LEU A 21 -11.46 -5.17 -3.67
N LYS A 22 -10.17 -5.01 -3.95
CA LYS A 22 -9.50 -3.72 -3.87
C LYS A 22 -10.15 -2.70 -4.79
N GLU A 23 -10.57 -1.59 -4.21
CA GLU A 23 -10.85 -0.37 -4.93
C GLU A 23 -9.53 0.29 -5.36
N PHE A 24 -9.44 0.65 -6.62
CA PHE A 24 -8.30 1.38 -7.13
C PHE A 24 -8.51 2.89 -6.99
N VAL A 25 -7.45 3.61 -6.69
CA VAL A 25 -7.47 5.08 -6.60
C VAL A 25 -7.96 5.71 -7.91
N PHE A 26 -7.66 5.07 -9.03
CA PHE A 26 -8.06 5.53 -10.36
C PHE A 26 -9.28 4.80 -10.94
N ALA A 27 -10.05 4.08 -10.12
CA ALA A 27 -11.20 3.29 -10.58
C ALA A 27 -12.20 4.12 -11.42
N GLU A 28 -12.48 5.34 -11.02
CA GLU A 28 -13.43 6.22 -11.72
C GLU A 28 -12.91 6.71 -13.09
N LYS A 29 -11.60 6.64 -13.32
CA LYS A 29 -10.96 7.18 -14.54
C LYS A 29 -10.64 6.12 -15.59
N TRP A 30 -10.77 4.85 -15.24
CA TRP A 30 -10.40 3.74 -16.10
C TRP A 30 -11.58 2.82 -16.33
N ASN A 31 -11.68 2.26 -17.54
CA ASN A 31 -12.70 1.29 -17.85
C ASN A 31 -12.42 -0.06 -17.14
N GLU A 32 -13.44 -0.86 -17.02
CA GLU A 32 -13.42 -2.14 -16.30
C GLU A 32 -12.33 -3.10 -16.83
N SER A 33 -12.17 -3.21 -18.13
CA SER A 33 -11.14 -4.07 -18.73
C SER A 33 -9.72 -3.66 -18.37
N THR A 34 -9.44 -2.35 -18.29
CA THR A 34 -8.15 -1.83 -17.86
C THR A 34 -7.90 -2.10 -16.38
N LEU A 35 -8.94 -1.98 -15.54
CA LEU A 35 -8.85 -2.30 -14.11
C LEU A 35 -8.64 -3.80 -13.87
N LEU A 36 -9.30 -4.66 -14.61
CA LEU A 36 -9.07 -6.10 -14.55
C LEU A 36 -7.63 -6.45 -14.91
N ARG A 37 -7.11 -5.88 -15.99
CA ARG A 37 -5.72 -6.08 -16.40
C ARG A 37 -4.74 -5.58 -15.33
N LEU A 38 -5.01 -4.45 -14.68
CA LEU A 38 -4.18 -3.96 -13.56
C LEU A 38 -4.17 -4.95 -12.39
N ARG A 39 -5.33 -5.49 -12.04
CA ARG A 39 -5.43 -6.53 -10.99
C ARG A 39 -4.62 -7.77 -11.34
N GLU A 40 -4.72 -8.24 -12.57
CA GLU A 40 -3.99 -9.41 -13.06
C GLU A 40 -2.48 -9.19 -12.99
N GLU A 41 -1.98 -8.03 -13.45
CA GLU A 41 -0.55 -7.70 -13.38
C GLU A 41 -0.04 -7.61 -11.95
N LEU A 42 -0.78 -6.96 -11.04
CA LEU A 42 -0.41 -6.89 -9.63
C LEU A 42 -0.44 -8.27 -8.97
N ALA A 43 -1.49 -9.06 -9.20
CA ALA A 43 -1.61 -10.40 -8.64
C ALA A 43 -0.47 -11.31 -9.12
N GLN A 44 -0.14 -11.26 -10.41
CA GLN A 44 0.96 -12.05 -10.98
C GLN A 44 2.32 -11.65 -10.38
N GLY A 45 2.57 -10.36 -10.23
CA GLY A 45 3.82 -9.88 -9.65
C GLY A 45 3.96 -10.30 -8.18
N ILE A 46 2.87 -10.23 -7.42
CA ILE A 46 2.84 -10.68 -6.02
C ILE A 46 3.11 -12.19 -5.92
N VAL A 47 2.44 -13.00 -6.73
CA VAL A 47 2.70 -14.46 -6.79
C VAL A 47 4.15 -14.78 -7.14
N ASN A 48 4.77 -13.97 -7.99
CA ASN A 48 6.18 -14.11 -8.35
C ASN A 48 7.15 -13.59 -7.26
N GLY A 49 6.65 -13.05 -6.16
CA GLY A 49 7.48 -12.46 -5.09
C GLY A 49 8.17 -11.16 -5.50
N GLU A 50 7.61 -10.42 -6.44
CA GLU A 50 8.16 -9.15 -6.90
C GLU A 50 8.06 -8.07 -5.81
N ASN A 51 9.16 -7.36 -5.61
CA ASN A 51 9.20 -6.21 -4.71
C ASN A 51 8.51 -4.97 -5.32
N LYS A 52 8.33 -3.92 -4.52
CA LYS A 52 7.65 -2.70 -4.95
C LYS A 52 8.22 -2.07 -6.24
N PRO A 53 9.55 -1.90 -6.41
CA PRO A 53 10.12 -1.43 -7.67
C PRO A 53 9.79 -2.32 -8.86
N GLN A 54 9.86 -3.64 -8.70
CA GLN A 54 9.55 -4.61 -9.76
C GLN A 54 8.07 -4.59 -10.15
N LEU A 55 7.16 -4.50 -9.17
CA LEU A 55 5.72 -4.32 -9.41
C LEU A 55 5.44 -3.01 -10.16
N THR A 56 6.10 -1.93 -9.77
CA THR A 56 5.96 -0.63 -10.46
C THR A 56 6.41 -0.72 -11.90
N GLU A 57 7.56 -1.37 -12.15
CA GLU A 57 8.07 -1.58 -13.52
C GLU A 57 7.12 -2.47 -14.35
N ARG A 58 6.58 -3.55 -13.77
CA ARG A 58 5.60 -4.43 -14.41
C ARG A 58 4.36 -3.65 -14.86
N VAL A 59 3.75 -2.90 -13.97
CA VAL A 59 2.56 -2.09 -14.27
C VAL A 59 2.89 -1.02 -15.32
N ASN A 60 4.04 -0.37 -15.20
CA ASN A 60 4.46 0.64 -16.16
C ASN A 60 4.70 0.05 -17.56
N LYS A 61 5.29 -1.12 -17.67
CA LYS A 61 5.45 -1.85 -18.95
C LYS A 61 4.10 -2.23 -19.55
N ALA A 62 3.17 -2.72 -18.73
CA ALA A 62 1.85 -3.14 -19.19
C ALA A 62 1.01 -1.97 -19.75
N PHE A 63 1.16 -0.76 -19.20
CA PHE A 63 0.29 0.37 -19.50
C PHE A 63 1.02 1.60 -20.09
N GLY A 64 2.35 1.62 -20.10
CA GLY A 64 3.15 2.78 -20.48
C GLY A 64 2.90 3.31 -21.89
N HIS A 65 2.56 2.42 -22.81
CA HIS A 65 2.24 2.79 -24.21
C HIS A 65 0.81 3.28 -24.39
N GLU A 66 -0.09 2.95 -23.47
CA GLU A 66 -1.53 3.21 -23.60
C GLU A 66 -1.99 4.41 -22.77
N LYS A 67 -1.28 4.75 -21.70
CA LYS A 67 -1.69 5.76 -20.73
C LYS A 67 -0.62 6.80 -20.47
N LYS A 68 -1.00 8.04 -20.69
CA LYS A 68 -0.20 9.22 -20.39
C LYS A 68 0.09 9.29 -18.92
N ASN A 69 0.66 9.07 -18.10
CA ASN A 69 0.87 9.05 -16.64
C ASN A 69 0.88 7.64 -16.04
N ALA A 70 1.18 6.62 -16.86
CA ALA A 70 1.27 5.24 -16.38
C ALA A 70 2.21 5.09 -15.17
N GLY A 71 3.32 5.83 -15.14
CA GLY A 71 4.25 5.83 -14.02
C GLY A 71 3.64 6.33 -12.70
N VAL A 72 2.82 7.39 -12.77
CA VAL A 72 2.10 7.90 -11.58
C VAL A 72 1.06 6.90 -11.11
N VAL A 73 0.33 6.30 -12.05
CA VAL A 73 -0.65 5.26 -11.75
C VAL A 73 0.03 4.04 -11.12
N ALA A 74 1.11 3.56 -11.73
CA ALA A 74 1.89 2.45 -11.20
C ALA A 74 2.36 2.71 -9.76
N GLN A 75 2.98 3.87 -9.52
CA GLN A 75 3.44 4.25 -8.17
C GLN A 75 2.29 4.32 -7.16
N THR A 76 1.16 4.92 -7.56
CA THR A 76 -0.01 5.07 -6.69
C THR A 76 -0.62 3.71 -6.32
N GLU A 77 -0.90 2.88 -7.32
CA GLU A 77 -1.59 1.60 -7.09
C GLU A 77 -0.69 0.55 -6.43
N VAL A 78 0.58 0.47 -6.83
CA VAL A 78 1.56 -0.43 -6.18
C VAL A 78 1.80 0.00 -4.73
N GLY A 79 1.93 1.30 -4.47
CA GLY A 79 2.07 1.83 -3.12
C GLY A 79 0.88 1.47 -2.23
N ALA A 80 -0.33 1.67 -2.74
CA ALA A 80 -1.56 1.33 -2.03
C ALA A 80 -1.67 -0.18 -1.74
N VAL A 81 -1.39 -1.04 -2.73
CA VAL A 81 -1.39 -2.52 -2.54
C VAL A 81 -0.36 -2.94 -1.51
N SER A 82 0.86 -2.41 -1.60
CA SER A 82 1.94 -2.75 -0.67
C SER A 82 1.60 -2.39 0.77
N ASN A 83 1.04 -1.19 1.00
CA ASN A 83 0.64 -0.76 2.34
C ASN A 83 -0.59 -1.53 2.86
N ALA A 84 -1.57 -1.81 2.02
CA ALA A 84 -2.71 -2.64 2.39
C ALA A 84 -2.28 -4.06 2.77
N GLY A 85 -1.39 -4.65 1.99
CA GLY A 85 -0.81 -5.96 2.28
C GLY A 85 -0.01 -5.99 3.58
N ALA A 86 0.76 -4.93 3.86
CA ALA A 86 1.47 -4.80 5.13
C ALA A 86 0.50 -4.77 6.33
N ILE A 87 -0.59 -4.00 6.26
CA ILE A 87 -1.62 -3.98 7.32
C ILE A 87 -2.21 -5.37 7.55
N GLU A 88 -2.51 -6.09 6.48
CA GLU A 88 -3.06 -7.45 6.59
C GLU A 88 -2.05 -8.42 7.22
N SER A 89 -0.77 -8.33 6.81
CA SER A 89 0.32 -9.09 7.43
C SER A 89 0.44 -8.81 8.94
N TYR A 90 0.37 -7.53 9.34
CA TYR A 90 0.43 -7.14 10.75
C TYR A 90 -0.74 -7.74 11.54
N ARG A 91 -1.94 -7.72 10.96
CA ARG A 91 -3.14 -8.32 11.56
C ARG A 91 -2.99 -9.83 11.74
N GLN A 92 -2.52 -10.53 10.72
CA GLN A 92 -2.32 -11.99 10.75
C GLN A 92 -1.24 -12.41 11.75
N SER A 93 -0.19 -11.61 11.91
CA SER A 93 0.90 -11.92 12.85
C SER A 93 0.44 -11.99 14.31
N GLY A 94 -0.61 -11.24 14.67
CA GLY A 94 -1.13 -11.17 16.03
C GLY A 94 -0.21 -10.49 17.04
N VAL A 95 0.97 -9.99 16.62
CA VAL A 95 1.98 -9.39 17.50
C VAL A 95 2.20 -7.90 17.23
N VAL A 96 1.48 -7.32 16.29
CA VAL A 96 1.57 -5.90 15.91
C VAL A 96 0.29 -5.16 16.36
N PRO A 97 0.26 -4.56 17.55
CA PRO A 97 -0.91 -3.85 18.05
C PRO A 97 -1.10 -2.47 17.43
N GLU A 98 -0.02 -1.85 16.97
CA GLU A 98 0.00 -0.48 16.48
C GLU A 98 0.76 -0.37 15.16
N LYS A 99 0.53 0.71 14.45
CA LYS A 99 1.19 1.05 13.19
C LYS A 99 1.67 2.49 13.20
N GLN A 100 2.72 2.77 12.43
CA GLN A 100 3.33 4.07 12.32
C GLN A 100 3.32 4.56 10.88
N TRP A 101 2.99 5.86 10.68
CA TRP A 101 3.18 6.53 9.39
C TRP A 101 4.65 6.87 9.17
N HIS A 102 5.21 6.44 8.06
CA HIS A 102 6.56 6.77 7.64
C HIS A 102 6.53 7.57 6.34
N ALA A 103 6.81 8.86 6.43
CA ALA A 103 6.94 9.71 5.26
C ALA A 103 8.26 9.40 4.55
N SER A 104 8.17 9.04 3.29
CA SER A 104 9.31 8.66 2.46
C SER A 104 9.15 9.12 1.02
N GLY A 105 10.21 8.95 0.23
CA GLY A 105 10.27 9.40 -1.15
C GLY A 105 10.99 10.74 -1.33
N PRO A 106 11.21 11.15 -2.59
CA PRO A 106 12.06 12.30 -2.90
C PRO A 106 11.48 13.65 -2.44
N ASN A 107 10.16 13.79 -2.40
CA ASN A 107 9.48 15.04 -2.02
C ASN A 107 8.15 14.73 -1.33
N PRO A 108 8.13 14.28 -0.07
CA PRO A 108 6.89 14.05 0.64
C PRO A 108 6.14 15.38 0.84
N ARG A 109 4.81 15.32 0.76
CA ARG A 109 3.96 16.50 0.95
C ARG A 109 4.05 17.03 2.38
N PRO A 110 3.84 18.33 2.63
CA PRO A 110 3.83 18.90 3.98
C PRO A 110 2.93 18.15 4.95
N ASP A 111 1.71 17.77 4.53
CA ASP A 111 0.76 17.01 5.35
C ASP A 111 1.29 15.61 5.70
N HIS A 112 2.05 14.99 4.80
CA HIS A 112 2.67 13.69 5.04
C HIS A 112 3.90 13.80 5.95
N ILE A 113 4.66 14.89 5.84
CA ILE A 113 5.77 15.19 6.76
C ILE A 113 5.20 15.44 8.16
N ALA A 114 4.11 16.18 8.29
CA ALA A 114 3.44 16.43 9.56
C ALA A 114 2.91 15.13 10.21
N ALA A 115 2.46 14.17 9.41
CA ALA A 115 2.01 12.87 9.88
C ALA A 115 3.16 11.89 10.21
N ASN A 116 4.39 12.20 9.79
CA ASN A 116 5.54 11.30 9.98
C ASN A 116 5.76 10.97 11.45
N GLY A 117 5.88 9.69 11.75
CA GLY A 117 6.03 9.21 13.12
C GLY A 117 4.71 9.09 13.91
N GLN A 118 3.57 9.44 13.33
CA GLN A 118 2.27 9.23 13.97
C GLN A 118 2.05 7.74 14.20
N ILE A 119 1.76 7.35 15.44
CA ILE A 119 1.47 5.97 15.86
C ILE A 119 -0.01 5.90 16.23
N VAL A 120 -0.69 4.91 15.70
CA VAL A 120 -2.11 4.63 15.98
C VAL A 120 -2.33 3.13 16.14
N PRO A 121 -3.34 2.69 16.89
CA PRO A 121 -3.76 1.28 16.89
C PRO A 121 -3.98 0.76 15.47
N LEU A 122 -3.73 -0.52 15.26
CA LEU A 122 -3.74 -1.14 13.93
C LEU A 122 -5.03 -0.90 13.15
N ASP A 123 -6.18 -0.87 13.84
CA ASP A 123 -7.51 -0.70 13.25
C ASP A 123 -7.98 0.77 13.18
N GLN A 124 -7.17 1.71 13.64
CA GLN A 124 -7.49 3.13 13.57
C GLN A 124 -6.85 3.81 12.34
N GLU A 125 -7.40 4.96 11.98
CA GLU A 125 -6.92 5.77 10.87
C GLU A 125 -5.86 6.77 11.34
N PHE A 126 -4.87 7.01 10.48
CA PHE A 126 -3.98 8.16 10.61
C PHE A 126 -4.72 9.45 10.25
N GLN A 127 -4.35 10.56 10.88
CA GLN A 127 -4.85 11.88 10.51
C GLN A 127 -3.82 12.59 9.63
N VAL A 128 -4.17 12.77 8.35
CA VAL A 128 -3.25 13.29 7.32
C VAL A 128 -3.97 14.36 6.51
N GLY A 129 -3.49 15.60 6.58
CA GLY A 129 -4.07 16.69 5.78
C GLY A 129 -5.56 16.92 6.03
N GLY A 130 -6.04 16.66 7.25
CA GLY A 130 -7.43 16.88 7.66
C GLY A 130 -8.37 15.71 7.30
N GLU A 131 -7.86 14.57 6.89
CA GLU A 131 -8.66 13.36 6.64
C GLU A 131 -8.08 12.13 7.33
N GLY A 132 -8.92 11.12 7.54
CA GLY A 132 -8.52 9.82 8.06
C GLY A 132 -8.07 8.88 6.95
N LEU A 133 -6.89 8.30 7.06
CA LEU A 133 -6.35 7.31 6.13
C LEU A 133 -5.95 6.05 6.89
N ARG A 134 -6.41 4.90 6.43
CA ARG A 134 -6.06 3.60 7.04
C ARG A 134 -4.57 3.27 6.85
N TYR A 135 -4.00 3.70 5.73
CA TYR A 135 -2.61 3.51 5.33
C TYR A 135 -2.24 4.51 4.23
N PRO A 136 -0.94 4.73 3.95
CA PRO A 136 -0.52 5.55 2.82
C PRO A 136 -1.03 5.00 1.49
N GLY A 137 -1.69 5.83 0.71
CA GLY A 137 -2.32 5.41 -0.55
C GLY A 137 -3.70 4.79 -0.40
N ASP A 138 -4.38 4.97 0.74
CA ASP A 138 -5.74 4.51 0.95
C ASP A 138 -6.68 5.04 -0.15
N PRO A 139 -7.36 4.16 -0.92
CA PRO A 139 -8.26 4.60 -2.00
C PRO A 139 -9.43 5.48 -1.53
N ASN A 140 -9.79 5.41 -0.24
CA ASN A 140 -10.84 6.25 0.34
C ASN A 140 -10.38 7.70 0.58
N GLY A 141 -9.07 7.97 0.50
CA GLY A 141 -8.52 9.30 0.68
C GLY A 141 -8.69 10.19 -0.56
N GLN A 142 -8.60 11.50 -0.35
CA GLN A 142 -8.62 12.46 -1.45
C GLN A 142 -7.37 12.33 -2.33
N ALA A 143 -7.52 12.53 -3.64
CA ALA A 143 -6.43 12.41 -4.61
C ALA A 143 -5.18 13.20 -4.22
N LYS A 144 -5.35 14.38 -3.61
CA LYS A 144 -4.24 15.23 -3.12
C LYS A 144 -3.34 14.51 -2.09
N ASN A 145 -3.87 13.55 -1.33
CA ASN A 145 -3.14 12.82 -0.29
C ASN A 145 -2.72 11.41 -0.72
N VAL A 146 -3.35 10.83 -1.74
CA VAL A 146 -3.09 9.42 -2.10
C VAL A 146 -2.36 9.24 -3.43
N CYS A 147 -2.58 10.11 -4.42
CA CYS A 147 -1.91 9.98 -5.72
C CYS A 147 -0.40 10.23 -5.60
N ASN A 148 0.40 9.36 -6.23
CA ASN A 148 1.87 9.43 -6.23
C ASN A 148 2.48 9.51 -4.82
N CYS A 149 1.86 8.85 -3.84
CA CYS A 149 2.36 8.75 -2.49
C CYS A 149 3.45 7.69 -2.40
N HIS A 150 4.58 8.03 -1.78
CA HIS A 150 5.71 7.13 -1.54
C HIS A 150 5.82 6.69 -0.07
N CYS A 151 4.95 7.18 0.79
CA CYS A 151 4.97 6.85 2.21
C CYS A 151 4.68 5.36 2.46
N SER A 152 5.12 4.87 3.60
CA SER A 152 4.96 3.50 4.02
C SER A 152 4.33 3.42 5.41
N VAL A 153 3.64 2.33 5.69
CA VAL A 153 3.21 1.97 7.04
C VAL A 153 4.26 1.04 7.66
N LEU A 154 4.64 1.31 8.90
CA LEU A 154 5.57 0.47 9.66
C LEU A 154 4.85 -0.21 10.83
N PRO A 155 5.26 -1.44 11.21
CA PRO A 155 4.73 -2.08 12.39
C PRO A 155 5.32 -1.45 13.66
N VAL A 156 4.50 -1.33 14.69
CA VAL A 156 4.95 -1.03 16.04
C VAL A 156 4.62 -2.24 16.90
N ILE A 157 5.67 -2.93 17.35
CA ILE A 157 5.56 -4.12 18.18
C ILE A 157 5.61 -3.66 19.63
N ALA A 158 4.72 -4.20 20.47
CA ALA A 158 4.81 -3.95 21.91
C ALA A 158 6.16 -4.45 22.42
N ASP A 159 6.87 -3.61 23.18
CA ASP A 159 8.06 -4.05 23.89
C ASP A 159 7.68 -5.24 24.75
N VAL A 160 8.27 -6.39 24.47
CA VAL A 160 8.18 -7.54 25.36
C VAL A 160 9.05 -7.16 26.55
N GLU A 161 8.44 -6.54 27.57
CA GLU A 161 9.11 -6.40 28.84
C GLU A 161 9.49 -7.80 29.33
N GLY A 162 10.79 -8.05 29.29
CA GLY A 162 11.38 -9.30 29.75
C GLY A 162 11.40 -9.40 31.27
#